data_12fb03a16407eb64bf2fa91038ad2fe2
#
_entry.id   12fb03a16407eb64bf2fa91038ad2fe2
#
_cell.length_a   1.000
_cell.length_b   1.000
_cell.length_c   1.000
_cell.angle_alpha   90.00
_cell.angle_beta   90.00
_cell.angle_gamma   90.00
#
_symmetry.space_group_name_H-M   'P 1'
#
loop_
_entity.id
_entity.type
_entity.pdbx_description
1 polymer ?
#
loop_
_entity_poly.entity_id
_entity_poly.type
_entity_poly.pdbx_seq_one_letter_code
_entity_poly.pdbx_strand_id
1 'polypeptide(L)'
;MEHLITVHGCRTINYCGGPVTNGENLLRLKAYRDCLLRHGIPYEEKRVYHYNYEMESGIRIFDHFREADLIPDAFVCANDNIAVGLATRARETGFRIPDDFLITGFDNHDKASYF
;
A
#
# COMPACT_ATOMS: atom_id res chain seq x y z
N MET A 1 8.10 5.60 3.19
CA MET A 1 7.25 5.93 2.04
C MET A 1 7.82 7.02 1.14
N GLU A 2 8.45 8.01 1.73
CA GLU A 2 8.96 9.14 0.96
C GLU A 2 9.90 8.73 -0.18
N HIS A 3 10.76 7.75 0.04
CA HIS A 3 11.69 7.34 -0.99
C HIS A 3 11.03 6.61 -2.17
N LEU A 4 9.80 6.11 -2.01
CA LEU A 4 9.05 5.59 -3.15
C LEU A 4 8.87 6.68 -4.20
N ILE A 5 8.66 7.90 -3.74
CA ILE A 5 8.48 9.06 -4.62
C ILE A 5 9.82 9.59 -5.10
N THR A 6 10.76 9.81 -4.17
CA THR A 6 12.01 10.50 -4.47
C THR A 6 13.05 9.62 -5.15
N VAL A 7 13.11 8.34 -4.80
CA VAL A 7 14.10 7.39 -5.36
C VAL A 7 13.52 6.60 -6.51
N HIS A 8 12.29 6.10 -6.35
CA HIS A 8 11.67 5.22 -7.35
C HIS A 8 10.73 5.94 -8.31
N GLY A 9 10.45 7.22 -8.08
CA GLY A 9 9.63 8.02 -8.99
C GLY A 9 8.16 7.64 -9.04
N CYS A 10 7.64 7.00 -7.98
CA CYS A 10 6.25 6.59 -7.93
C CYS A 10 5.33 7.80 -7.94
N ARG A 11 4.28 7.75 -8.75
CA ARG A 11 3.26 8.79 -8.84
C ARG A 11 1.88 8.30 -8.43
N THR A 12 1.64 7.00 -8.48
CA THR A 12 0.39 6.41 -8.01
C THR A 12 0.74 5.44 -6.88
N ILE A 13 0.22 5.72 -5.68
CA ILE A 13 0.52 4.95 -4.48
C ILE A 13 -0.80 4.66 -3.78
N ASN A 14 -1.10 3.36 -3.60
CA ASN A 14 -2.32 2.94 -2.92
C ASN A 14 -2.03 2.61 -1.46
N TYR A 15 -2.93 2.99 -0.57
CA TYR A 15 -2.84 2.65 0.84
C TYR A 15 -3.71 1.43 1.15
N CYS A 16 -3.10 0.43 1.76
CA CYS A 16 -3.76 -0.81 2.15
C CYS A 16 -3.83 -0.85 3.67
N GLY A 17 -4.99 -0.52 4.22
CA GLY A 17 -5.15 -0.24 5.63
C GLY A 17 -5.78 -1.36 6.44
N GLY A 18 -5.56 -1.29 7.76
CA GLY A 18 -6.23 -2.12 8.74
C GLY A 18 -7.61 -1.57 9.08
N PRO A 19 -8.16 -1.97 10.23
CA PRO A 19 -9.51 -1.53 10.62
C PRO A 19 -9.62 -0.01 10.70
N VAL A 20 -10.72 0.52 10.16
CA VAL A 20 -10.94 1.98 10.12
C VAL A 20 -11.09 2.59 11.51
N THR A 21 -11.42 1.79 12.52
CA THR A 21 -11.55 2.25 13.90
C THR A 21 -10.25 2.20 14.68
N ASN A 22 -9.19 1.65 14.11
CA ASN A 22 -7.92 1.47 14.80
C ASN A 22 -7.08 2.75 14.73
N GLY A 23 -6.64 3.25 15.89
CA GLY A 23 -5.90 4.50 15.98
C GLY A 23 -4.56 4.48 15.25
N GLU A 24 -3.81 3.37 15.31
CA GLU A 24 -2.55 3.24 14.59
C GLU A 24 -2.76 3.29 13.09
N ASN A 25 -3.80 2.62 12.60
CA ASN A 25 -4.13 2.65 11.18
C ASN A 25 -4.45 4.06 10.73
N LEU A 26 -5.19 4.81 11.53
CA LEU A 26 -5.53 6.20 11.20
C LEU A 26 -4.29 7.11 11.18
N LEU A 27 -3.34 6.88 12.08
CA LEU A 27 -2.07 7.62 12.06
C LEU A 27 -1.25 7.30 10.82
N ARG A 28 -1.21 6.04 10.42
CA ARG A 28 -0.51 5.62 9.21
C ARG A 28 -1.16 6.18 7.96
N LEU A 29 -2.48 6.20 7.92
CA LEU A 29 -3.22 6.83 6.82
C LEU A 29 -2.91 8.31 6.72
N LYS A 30 -2.86 9.00 7.87
CA LYS A 30 -2.50 10.42 7.89
C LYS A 30 -1.10 10.65 7.36
N ALA A 31 -0.14 9.82 7.78
CA ALA A 31 1.25 9.92 7.29
C ALA A 31 1.32 9.71 5.78
N TYR A 32 0.58 8.75 5.26
CA TYR A 32 0.47 8.50 3.82
C TYR A 32 -0.06 9.73 3.09
N ARG A 33 -1.18 10.26 3.55
CA ARG A 33 -1.80 11.44 2.93
C ARG A 33 -0.87 12.66 2.98
N ASP A 34 -0.27 12.92 4.13
CA ASP A 34 0.61 14.07 4.30
C ASP A 34 1.85 13.95 3.40
N CYS A 35 2.39 12.75 3.23
CA CYS A 35 3.52 12.50 2.37
C CYS A 35 3.17 12.80 0.90
N LEU A 36 2.02 12.32 0.43
CA LEU A 36 1.56 12.62 -0.94
C LEU A 36 1.47 14.12 -1.16
N LEU A 37 0.82 14.83 -0.23
CA LEU A 37 0.59 16.26 -0.36
C LEU A 37 1.91 17.05 -0.37
N ARG A 38 2.88 16.64 0.47
CA ARG A 38 4.20 17.29 0.47
C ARG A 38 4.91 17.20 -0.87
N HIS A 39 4.63 16.14 -1.64
CA HIS A 39 5.27 15.90 -2.92
C HIS A 39 4.40 16.27 -4.12
N GLY A 40 3.32 17.00 -3.88
CA GLY A 40 2.45 17.48 -4.96
C GLY A 40 1.60 16.42 -5.61
N ILE A 41 1.38 15.27 -4.92
CA ILE A 41 0.54 14.20 -5.43
C ILE A 41 -0.84 14.30 -4.77
N PRO A 42 -1.93 14.41 -5.54
CA PRO A 42 -3.26 14.51 -4.94
C PRO A 42 -3.62 13.27 -4.13
N TYR A 43 -4.28 13.47 -3.00
CA TYR A 43 -4.87 12.39 -2.23
C TYR A 43 -6.19 11.98 -2.89
N GLU A 44 -6.33 10.69 -3.21
CA GLU A 44 -7.53 10.16 -3.86
C GLU A 44 -8.09 9.02 -3.02
N GLU A 45 -9.31 9.17 -2.54
CA GLU A 45 -9.93 8.14 -1.70
C GLU A 45 -10.07 6.79 -2.39
N LYS A 46 -10.22 6.79 -3.71
CA LYS A 46 -10.30 5.52 -4.47
C LYS A 46 -9.04 4.68 -4.39
N ARG A 47 -7.91 5.27 -3.97
CA ARG A 47 -6.64 4.57 -3.79
C ARG A 47 -6.40 4.13 -2.36
N VAL A 48 -7.42 4.23 -1.52
CA VAL A 48 -7.36 3.84 -0.11
C VAL A 48 -8.40 2.77 0.14
N TYR A 49 -7.98 1.65 0.72
CA TYR A 49 -8.91 0.58 1.08
C TYR A 49 -8.50 -0.02 2.42
N HIS A 50 -9.48 -0.28 3.27
CA HIS A 50 -9.27 -0.80 4.62
C HIS A 50 -9.98 -2.13 4.80
N TYR A 51 -9.35 -3.03 5.57
CA TYR A 51 -10.03 -4.24 6.01
C TYR A 51 -9.53 -4.56 7.42
N ASN A 52 -8.89 -5.70 7.65
CA ASN A 52 -8.31 -6.02 8.96
C ASN A 52 -6.79 -6.12 8.84
N TYR A 53 -6.10 -6.53 9.92
CA TYR A 53 -4.65 -6.65 9.93
C TYR A 53 -4.15 -8.06 9.56
N GLU A 54 -5.02 -8.95 9.09
CA GLU A 54 -4.66 -10.32 8.74
C GLU A 54 -4.14 -10.43 7.30
N MET A 55 -3.48 -11.54 6.98
CA MET A 55 -3.01 -11.79 5.61
C MET A 55 -4.15 -11.79 4.60
N GLU A 56 -5.31 -12.30 4.98
CA GLU A 56 -6.50 -12.29 4.13
C GLU A 56 -6.85 -10.89 3.65
N SER A 57 -6.57 -9.90 4.48
CA SER A 57 -6.82 -8.51 4.12
C SER A 57 -6.04 -8.10 2.88
N GLY A 58 -4.77 -8.49 2.81
CA GLY A 58 -3.95 -8.19 1.63
C GLY A 58 -4.52 -8.79 0.36
N ILE A 59 -5.04 -10.02 0.45
CA ILE A 59 -5.66 -10.70 -0.68
C ILE A 59 -6.91 -9.92 -1.15
N ARG A 60 -7.78 -9.57 -0.22
CA ARG A 60 -9.01 -8.83 -0.53
C ARG A 60 -8.72 -7.44 -1.10
N ILE A 61 -7.76 -6.75 -0.51
CA ILE A 61 -7.41 -5.41 -0.94
C ILE A 61 -6.82 -5.43 -2.35
N PHE A 62 -5.95 -6.39 -2.64
CA PHE A 62 -5.39 -6.52 -3.97
C PHE A 62 -6.49 -6.79 -5.01
N ASP A 63 -7.39 -7.73 -4.73
CA ASP A 63 -8.49 -8.05 -5.64
C ASP A 63 -9.37 -6.83 -5.88
N HIS A 64 -9.66 -6.05 -4.84
CA HIS A 64 -10.43 -4.82 -4.96
C HIS A 64 -9.78 -3.84 -5.95
N PHE A 65 -8.49 -3.56 -5.78
CA PHE A 65 -7.81 -2.63 -6.66
C PHE A 65 -7.66 -3.16 -8.08
N ARG A 66 -7.42 -4.46 -8.23
CA ARG A 66 -7.29 -5.07 -9.56
C ARG A 66 -8.61 -5.00 -10.32
N GLU A 67 -9.72 -5.31 -9.66
CA GLU A 67 -11.05 -5.26 -10.27
C GLU A 67 -11.47 -3.83 -10.61
N ALA A 68 -11.02 -2.86 -9.84
CA ALA A 68 -11.30 -1.45 -10.10
C ALA A 68 -10.36 -0.83 -11.14
N ASP A 69 -9.41 -1.60 -11.68
CA ASP A 69 -8.40 -1.12 -12.61
C ASP A 69 -7.54 0.01 -12.00
N LEU A 70 -7.13 -0.17 -10.76
CA LEU A 70 -6.38 0.81 -9.98
C LEU A 70 -5.04 0.25 -9.51
N ILE A 71 -4.38 -0.60 -10.30
CA ILE A 71 -3.05 -1.09 -9.95
C ILE A 71 -2.07 0.08 -10.01
N PRO A 72 -1.38 0.38 -8.89
CA PRO A 72 -0.53 1.57 -8.79
C PRO A 72 0.93 1.29 -9.10
N ASP A 73 1.76 2.33 -8.97
CA ASP A 73 3.22 2.15 -8.98
C ASP A 73 3.70 1.47 -7.69
N ALA A 74 3.01 1.73 -6.58
CA ALA A 74 3.38 1.13 -5.29
C ALA A 74 2.17 0.98 -4.37
N PHE A 75 2.22 -0.06 -3.53
CA PHE A 75 1.28 -0.25 -2.43
C PHE A 75 2.00 0.01 -1.11
N VAL A 76 1.39 0.82 -0.25
CA VAL A 76 1.86 1.03 1.11
C VAL A 76 0.89 0.32 2.05
N CYS A 77 1.39 -0.65 2.79
CA CYS A 77 0.57 -1.50 3.65
C CYS A 77 0.74 -1.13 5.12
N ALA A 78 -0.37 -1.14 5.87
CA ALA A 78 -0.36 -0.72 7.27
C ALA A 78 0.48 -1.66 8.15
N ASN A 79 0.57 -2.94 7.80
CA ASN A 79 1.46 -3.87 8.49
C ASN A 79 1.99 -4.94 7.52
N ASP A 80 2.90 -5.77 8.03
CA ASP A 80 3.54 -6.79 7.20
C ASP A 80 2.59 -7.92 6.80
N ASN A 81 1.61 -8.27 7.63
CA ASN A 81 0.64 -9.29 7.28
C ASN A 81 -0.14 -8.92 6.02
N ILE A 82 -0.59 -7.68 5.93
CA ILE A 82 -1.27 -7.17 4.75
C ILE A 82 -0.33 -7.24 3.54
N ALA A 83 0.91 -6.81 3.72
CA ALA A 83 1.89 -6.81 2.64
C ALA A 83 2.17 -8.22 2.10
N VAL A 84 2.30 -9.21 2.99
CA VAL A 84 2.52 -10.60 2.59
C VAL A 84 1.33 -11.15 1.82
N GLY A 85 0.12 -10.92 2.32
CA GLY A 85 -1.10 -11.37 1.64
C GLY A 85 -1.26 -10.75 0.27
N LEU A 86 -0.99 -9.45 0.18
CA LEU A 86 -1.08 -8.72 -1.08
C LEU A 86 -0.05 -9.23 -2.09
N ALA A 87 1.20 -9.41 -1.66
CA ALA A 87 2.26 -9.93 -2.53
C ALA A 87 1.95 -11.34 -3.03
N THR A 88 1.46 -12.20 -2.14
CA THR A 88 1.08 -13.58 -2.50
C THR A 88 0.01 -13.56 -3.59
N ARG A 89 -1.04 -12.77 -3.38
CA ARG A 89 -2.13 -12.70 -4.34
C ARG A 89 -1.68 -12.09 -5.67
N ALA A 90 -0.86 -11.06 -5.63
CA ALA A 90 -0.33 -10.44 -6.84
C ALA A 90 0.44 -11.46 -7.68
N ARG A 91 1.31 -12.24 -7.05
CA ARG A 91 2.09 -13.27 -7.77
C ARG A 91 1.20 -14.35 -8.35
N GLU A 92 0.18 -14.78 -7.60
CA GLU A 92 -0.77 -15.78 -8.09
C GLU A 92 -1.52 -15.32 -9.33
N THR A 93 -1.71 -14.02 -9.47
CA THR A 93 -2.42 -13.44 -10.62
C THR A 93 -1.49 -12.98 -11.73
N GLY A 94 -0.19 -13.31 -11.64
CA GLY A 94 0.75 -13.09 -12.73
C GLY A 94 1.57 -11.81 -12.65
N PHE A 95 1.45 -11.03 -11.59
CA PHE A 95 2.26 -9.83 -11.41
C PHE A 95 3.64 -10.15 -10.85
N ARG A 96 4.60 -9.33 -11.18
CA ARG A 96 5.99 -9.46 -10.70
C ARG A 96 6.32 -8.28 -9.79
N ILE A 97 7.00 -8.59 -8.69
CA ILE A 97 7.41 -7.61 -7.69
C ILE A 97 8.92 -7.68 -7.59
N PRO A 98 9.63 -6.56 -7.74
CA PRO A 98 9.18 -5.17 -7.86
C PRO A 98 8.93 -4.68 -9.29
N ASP A 99 8.98 -5.56 -10.30
CA ASP A 99 8.96 -5.13 -11.70
C ASP A 99 7.67 -4.41 -12.09
N ASP A 100 6.52 -4.95 -11.67
CA ASP A 100 5.23 -4.36 -12.02
C ASP A 100 4.82 -3.25 -11.04
N PHE A 101 5.16 -3.42 -9.76
CA PHE A 101 4.95 -2.41 -8.72
C PHE A 101 5.76 -2.76 -7.48
N LEU A 102 5.86 -1.79 -6.57
CA LEU A 102 6.54 -1.96 -5.30
C LEU A 102 5.52 -2.19 -4.19
N ILE A 103 5.93 -2.91 -3.14
CA ILE A 103 5.12 -3.09 -1.93
C ILE A 103 6.00 -2.78 -0.73
N THR A 104 5.50 -1.94 0.17
CA THR A 104 6.18 -1.62 1.41
C THR A 104 5.21 -1.65 2.58
N GLY A 105 5.73 -1.91 3.78
CA GLY A 105 4.97 -1.87 5.02
C GLY A 105 5.42 -0.75 5.93
N PHE A 106 4.78 -0.64 7.08
CA PHE A 106 5.09 0.37 8.09
C PHE A 106 5.86 -0.18 9.29
N ASP A 107 6.04 -1.49 9.39
CA ASP A 107 6.60 -2.12 10.59
C ASP A 107 8.10 -1.94 10.71
N ASN A 108 8.78 -1.56 9.65
CA ASN A 108 10.21 -1.29 9.69
C ASN A 108 10.45 0.20 9.75
N HIS A 109 10.89 0.65 10.89
CA HIS A 109 11.00 2.06 11.26
C HIS A 109 11.64 2.93 10.19
N ASP A 110 12.79 2.54 9.69
CA ASP A 110 13.55 3.36 8.76
C ASP A 110 13.82 2.68 7.44
N LYS A 111 13.33 1.46 7.27
CA LYS A 111 13.59 0.69 6.06
C LYS A 111 12.28 0.24 5.46
N ALA A 112 12.10 0.54 4.20
CA ALA A 112 11.00 -0.03 3.46
C ALA A 112 11.23 -1.53 3.34
N SER A 113 10.21 -2.32 3.67
CA SER A 113 10.23 -3.75 3.41
C SER A 113 9.61 -3.97 2.05
N TYR A 114 10.36 -4.55 1.14
CA TYR A 114 9.87 -4.87 -0.19
C TYR A 114 9.54 -6.35 -0.26
N PHE A 115 8.39 -6.64 -0.82
CA PHE A 115 7.92 -8.01 -0.95
C PHE A 115 7.79 -8.40 -2.42
#